data_445a379fa13ce657a84ac94d7cd8106e
#
_entry.id   445a379fa13ce657a84ac94d7cd8106e
#
_cell.length_a   1.000
_cell.length_b   1.000
_cell.length_c   1.000
_cell.angle_alpha   90.00
_cell.angle_beta   90.00
_cell.angle_gamma   90.00
#
_symmetry.space_group_name_H-M   'P 1'
#
loop_
_entity.id
_entity.type
_entity.pdbx_description
1 polymer ?
#
loop_
_entity_poly.entity_id
_entity_poly.type
_entity_poly.pdbx_seq_one_letter_code
_entity_poly.pdbx_strand_id
1 'polypeptide(L)'
;MKYEFKDMLINGTEFNKGSSREILQYAIGGMLYMPATRTKIVQDIIEQKNPDIKSICLDLEDSIGDDTVEEALIMLRSTLSKLHTAIEEKTLSINALPLIFIRVRNPEQLKTIKNTLSQEQLNVLTGFNFPKFDSSNAAEYIRAFNELQHKSLTKLYFNPILESKAIMYKQNRIEELAYIQRKLSGFSDHILNIRVGATDFCNIFGIRRKMNQTIYDIGVVADCFTDIVNFFGKNYVISGPVWEYFNSQGEDGTWKTGLERELTLDKLNGFFGKTSIHPKFRVIQR
;
A
#
# COMPACT_ATOMS: atom_id res chain seq x y z
N MET A 1 -19.54 6.47 -12.80
CA MET A 1 -18.13 6.12 -13.06
C MET A 1 -17.43 5.38 -11.88
N LYS A 2 -17.27 5.93 -10.66
CA LYS A 2 -16.59 5.19 -9.55
C LYS A 2 -17.26 3.85 -9.17
N TYR A 3 -18.58 3.74 -9.26
CA TYR A 3 -19.32 2.52 -8.92
C TYR A 3 -19.22 1.45 -10.01
N GLU A 4 -19.22 1.83 -11.29
CA GLU A 4 -19.12 0.91 -12.42
C GLU A 4 -17.78 0.15 -12.44
N PHE A 5 -16.65 0.81 -12.17
CA PHE A 5 -15.34 0.14 -12.09
C PHE A 5 -15.24 -0.81 -10.89
N LYS A 6 -15.86 -0.46 -9.76
CA LYS A 6 -15.92 -1.32 -8.59
C LYS A 6 -16.69 -2.62 -8.90
N ASP A 7 -17.82 -2.51 -9.59
CA ASP A 7 -18.65 -3.65 -9.95
C ASP A 7 -17.97 -4.56 -11.00
N MET A 8 -17.17 -3.97 -11.91
CA MET A 8 -16.34 -4.73 -12.87
C MET A 8 -15.30 -5.60 -12.18
N LEU A 9 -14.63 -5.10 -11.14
CA LEU A 9 -13.61 -5.88 -10.40
C LEU A 9 -14.25 -6.98 -9.52
N ILE A 10 -15.41 -6.73 -8.95
CA ILE A 10 -16.18 -7.73 -8.19
C ILE A 10 -16.63 -8.86 -9.12
N ASN A 11 -16.92 -8.57 -10.39
CA ASN A 11 -17.36 -9.53 -11.40
C ASN A 11 -16.20 -10.24 -12.16
N GLY A 12 -14.97 -10.19 -11.62
CA GLY A 12 -13.86 -11.00 -12.11
C GLY A 12 -13.12 -10.44 -13.32
N THR A 13 -13.06 -9.10 -13.48
CA THR A 13 -12.24 -8.47 -14.52
C THR A 13 -10.78 -8.84 -14.34
N GLU A 14 -10.18 -9.47 -15.33
CA GLU A 14 -8.73 -9.71 -15.35
C GLU A 14 -7.98 -8.38 -15.49
N PHE A 15 -6.90 -8.24 -14.76
CA PHE A 15 -6.01 -7.09 -14.83
C PHE A 15 -4.55 -7.50 -14.60
N ASN A 16 -3.65 -6.67 -15.06
CA ASN A 16 -2.23 -6.76 -14.77
C ASN A 16 -1.66 -5.34 -14.62
N LYS A 17 -0.37 -5.21 -14.32
CA LYS A 17 0.26 -3.90 -14.12
C LYS A 17 0.14 -2.93 -15.31
N GLY A 18 -0.15 -3.42 -16.51
CA GLY A 18 -0.39 -2.61 -17.72
C GLY A 18 -1.84 -2.14 -17.88
N SER A 19 -2.74 -2.53 -17.00
CA SER A 19 -4.13 -2.06 -17.01
C SER A 19 -4.23 -0.57 -16.73
N SER A 20 -5.35 0.05 -17.10
CA SER A 20 -5.55 1.49 -16.88
C SER A 20 -5.54 1.86 -15.39
N ARG A 21 -5.19 3.10 -15.07
CA ARG A 21 -5.19 3.62 -13.70
C ARG A 21 -6.55 3.44 -13.02
N GLU A 22 -7.64 3.64 -13.78
CA GLU A 22 -9.02 3.53 -13.29
C GLU A 22 -9.33 2.12 -12.77
N ILE A 23 -8.75 1.09 -13.38
CA ILE A 23 -8.83 -0.29 -12.92
C ILE A 23 -7.87 -0.52 -11.76
N LEU A 24 -6.59 -0.14 -11.93
CA LEU A 24 -5.54 -0.44 -10.95
C LEU A 24 -5.81 0.16 -9.58
N GLN A 25 -6.40 1.37 -9.49
CA GLN A 25 -6.69 2.02 -8.22
C GLN A 25 -7.66 1.19 -7.33
N TYR A 26 -8.54 0.37 -7.91
CA TYR A 26 -9.41 -0.56 -7.19
C TYR A 26 -8.80 -1.96 -7.09
N ALA A 27 -8.04 -2.39 -8.10
CA ALA A 27 -7.41 -3.70 -8.17
C ALA A 27 -6.39 -3.96 -7.05
N ILE A 28 -5.81 -2.90 -6.48
CA ILE A 28 -4.94 -3.01 -5.29
C ILE A 28 -5.66 -3.76 -4.17
N GLY A 29 -6.93 -3.47 -3.88
CA GLY A 29 -7.73 -4.16 -2.86
C GLY A 29 -7.02 -4.29 -1.51
N GLY A 30 -6.88 -5.52 -1.04
CA GLY A 30 -6.12 -5.86 0.16
C GLY A 30 -4.63 -6.06 -0.15
N MET A 31 -3.79 -5.03 0.04
CA MET A 31 -2.36 -5.11 -0.22
C MET A 31 -1.63 -5.85 0.91
N LEU A 32 -0.99 -6.98 0.57
CA LEU A 32 -0.22 -7.76 1.55
C LEU A 32 1.19 -7.20 1.69
N TYR A 33 1.48 -6.67 2.87
CA TYR A 33 2.83 -6.25 3.26
C TYR A 33 3.65 -7.43 3.76
N MET A 34 4.89 -7.50 3.32
CA MET A 34 5.86 -8.51 3.77
C MET A 34 7.27 -7.93 3.75
N PRO A 35 8.14 -8.35 4.68
CA PRO A 35 9.54 -7.93 4.66
C PRO A 35 10.21 -8.25 3.31
N ALA A 36 10.97 -7.31 2.76
CA ALA A 36 11.73 -7.54 1.52
C ALA A 36 12.79 -8.66 1.68
N THR A 37 13.14 -9.00 2.92
CA THR A 37 14.05 -10.09 3.28
C THR A 37 13.41 -11.49 3.25
N ARG A 38 12.10 -11.60 2.97
CA ARG A 38 11.43 -12.90 2.91
C ARG A 38 11.92 -13.72 1.71
N THR A 39 12.52 -14.87 1.96
CA THR A 39 13.18 -15.70 0.93
C THR A 39 12.24 -16.42 -0.03
N LYS A 40 10.99 -16.68 0.39
CA LYS A 40 10.01 -17.48 -0.37
C LYS A 40 9.10 -16.68 -1.32
N ILE A 41 9.31 -15.37 -1.47
CA ILE A 41 8.42 -14.49 -2.26
C ILE A 41 8.30 -14.99 -3.71
N VAL A 42 9.43 -15.22 -4.37
CA VAL A 42 9.47 -15.64 -5.77
C VAL A 42 8.79 -16.99 -5.95
N GLN A 43 9.12 -17.95 -5.10
CA GLN A 43 8.52 -19.29 -5.14
C GLN A 43 7.00 -19.23 -4.92
N ASP A 44 6.54 -18.52 -3.88
CA ASP A 44 5.12 -18.38 -3.55
C ASP A 44 4.31 -17.75 -4.71
N ILE A 45 4.93 -16.82 -5.49
CA ILE A 45 4.31 -16.20 -6.67
C ILE A 45 4.27 -17.18 -7.85
N ILE A 46 5.39 -17.82 -8.19
CA ILE A 46 5.46 -18.77 -9.32
C ILE A 46 4.51 -19.96 -9.11
N GLU A 47 4.48 -20.50 -7.91
CA GLU A 47 3.60 -21.61 -7.52
C GLU A 47 2.13 -21.20 -7.35
N GLN A 48 1.80 -19.92 -7.52
CA GLN A 48 0.44 -19.38 -7.32
C GLN A 48 -0.16 -19.79 -5.97
N LYS A 49 0.65 -19.81 -4.91
CA LYS A 49 0.25 -20.29 -3.58
C LYS A 49 -0.91 -19.51 -2.96
N ASN A 50 -1.01 -18.25 -3.30
CA ASN A 50 -2.07 -17.34 -2.84
C ASN A 50 -2.66 -16.56 -4.02
N PRO A 51 -3.41 -17.19 -4.93
CA PRO A 51 -3.86 -16.58 -6.19
C PRO A 51 -4.84 -15.42 -5.98
N ASP A 52 -5.44 -15.35 -4.80
CA ASP A 52 -6.38 -14.26 -4.41
C ASP A 52 -5.66 -12.99 -3.97
N ILE A 53 -4.36 -13.05 -3.67
CA ILE A 53 -3.57 -11.87 -3.34
C ILE A 53 -3.18 -11.17 -4.64
N LYS A 54 -3.85 -10.07 -4.93
CA LYS A 54 -3.70 -9.31 -6.17
C LYS A 54 -2.67 -8.18 -6.07
N SER A 55 -2.27 -7.80 -4.87
CA SER A 55 -1.22 -6.80 -4.65
C SER A 55 -0.35 -7.14 -3.44
N ILE A 56 0.94 -6.92 -3.56
CA ILE A 56 1.92 -7.10 -2.48
C ILE A 56 2.77 -5.86 -2.32
N CYS A 57 3.25 -5.64 -1.11
CA CYS A 57 4.23 -4.61 -0.79
C CYS A 57 5.48 -5.25 -0.19
N LEU A 58 6.61 -5.08 -0.88
CA LEU A 58 7.94 -5.45 -0.39
C LEU A 58 8.39 -4.32 0.54
N ASP A 59 8.39 -4.61 1.81
CA ASP A 59 8.60 -3.60 2.84
C ASP A 59 10.07 -3.44 3.19
N LEU A 60 10.53 -2.19 3.19
CA LEU A 60 11.88 -1.80 3.60
C LEU A 60 11.85 -0.90 4.85
N GLU A 61 10.68 -0.69 5.45
CA GLU A 61 10.48 0.25 6.57
C GLU A 61 10.23 -0.51 7.88
N ASP A 62 9.03 -0.50 8.43
CA ASP A 62 8.75 -1.00 9.79
C ASP A 62 9.06 -2.48 10.02
N SER A 63 9.02 -3.31 8.96
CA SER A 63 9.33 -4.74 9.07
C SER A 63 10.82 -5.07 8.96
N ILE A 64 11.67 -4.05 8.75
CA ILE A 64 13.12 -4.19 8.56
C ILE A 64 13.85 -3.37 9.62
N GLY A 65 14.72 -4.01 10.40
CA GLY A 65 15.59 -3.33 11.35
C GLY A 65 16.64 -2.44 10.64
N ASP A 66 17.11 -1.41 11.32
CA ASP A 66 18.07 -0.46 10.74
C ASP A 66 19.39 -1.10 10.30
N ASP A 67 19.81 -2.15 11.00
CA ASP A 67 21.02 -2.95 10.75
C ASP A 67 20.88 -3.91 9.56
N THR A 68 19.66 -4.16 9.07
CA THR A 68 19.38 -5.12 7.98
C THR A 68 18.91 -4.46 6.68
N VAL A 69 18.93 -3.14 6.60
CA VAL A 69 18.45 -2.39 5.41
C VAL A 69 19.24 -2.74 4.16
N GLU A 70 20.56 -2.86 4.25
CA GLU A 70 21.41 -3.15 3.10
C GLU A 70 21.17 -4.57 2.57
N GLU A 71 21.02 -5.55 3.47
CA GLU A 71 20.63 -6.92 3.12
C GLU A 71 19.25 -6.93 2.44
N ALA A 72 18.29 -6.20 2.99
CA ALA A 72 16.95 -6.08 2.41
C ALA A 72 16.96 -5.52 0.99
N LEU A 73 17.81 -4.52 0.69
CA LEU A 73 17.99 -3.97 -0.65
C LEU A 73 18.61 -5.00 -1.62
N ILE A 74 19.57 -5.79 -1.17
CA ILE A 74 20.17 -6.87 -1.96
C ILE A 74 19.12 -7.94 -2.28
N MET A 75 18.34 -8.36 -1.28
CA MET A 75 17.29 -9.36 -1.45
C MET A 75 16.15 -8.85 -2.33
N LEU A 76 15.75 -7.59 -2.18
CA LEU A 76 14.78 -6.94 -3.06
C LEU A 76 15.21 -7.03 -4.54
N ARG A 77 16.45 -6.63 -4.84
CA ARG A 77 17.01 -6.68 -6.20
C ARG A 77 16.99 -8.12 -6.75
N SER A 78 17.44 -9.08 -5.95
CA SER A 78 17.42 -10.50 -6.31
C SER A 78 16.00 -10.99 -6.60
N THR A 79 15.03 -10.63 -5.75
CA THR A 79 13.62 -10.98 -5.92
C THR A 79 13.07 -10.44 -7.24
N LEU A 80 13.27 -9.15 -7.53
CA LEU A 80 12.79 -8.53 -8.76
C LEU A 80 13.46 -9.14 -10.01
N SER A 81 14.78 -9.40 -9.97
CA SER A 81 15.49 -10.06 -11.07
C SER A 81 14.93 -11.45 -11.35
N LYS A 82 14.73 -12.28 -10.32
CA LYS A 82 14.18 -13.63 -10.48
C LYS A 82 12.75 -13.63 -11.04
N LEU A 83 11.91 -12.67 -10.62
CA LEU A 83 10.57 -12.53 -11.18
C LEU A 83 10.62 -12.09 -12.65
N HIS A 84 11.52 -11.16 -13.00
CA HIS A 84 11.72 -10.77 -14.40
C HIS A 84 12.16 -11.99 -15.25
N THR A 85 13.17 -12.74 -14.81
CA THR A 85 13.63 -13.96 -15.49
C THR A 85 12.50 -14.96 -15.65
N ALA A 86 11.69 -15.20 -14.63
CA ALA A 86 10.56 -16.13 -14.69
C ALA A 86 9.51 -15.70 -15.74
N ILE A 87 9.31 -14.40 -15.94
CA ILE A 87 8.42 -13.86 -16.98
C ILE A 87 9.03 -14.08 -18.37
N GLU A 88 10.31 -13.77 -18.57
CA GLU A 88 11.01 -13.97 -19.85
C GLU A 88 11.07 -15.44 -20.26
N GLU A 89 11.31 -16.34 -19.31
CA GLU A 89 11.32 -17.79 -19.51
C GLU A 89 9.91 -18.40 -19.63
N LYS A 90 8.85 -17.58 -19.48
CA LYS A 90 7.43 -17.99 -19.53
C LYS A 90 7.04 -19.01 -18.45
N THR A 91 7.81 -19.12 -17.38
CA THR A 91 7.45 -19.91 -16.19
C THR A 91 6.46 -19.16 -15.29
N LEU A 92 6.35 -17.83 -15.46
CA LEU A 92 5.35 -16.98 -14.83
C LEU A 92 4.66 -16.10 -15.88
N SER A 93 3.33 -16.18 -15.97
CA SER A 93 2.56 -15.23 -16.79
C SER A 93 2.51 -13.85 -16.17
N ILE A 94 2.62 -12.79 -16.97
CA ILE A 94 2.44 -11.41 -16.51
C ILE A 94 1.05 -11.17 -15.88
N ASN A 95 0.03 -11.89 -16.32
CA ASN A 95 -1.33 -11.82 -15.77
C ASN A 95 -1.45 -12.53 -14.41
N ALA A 96 -0.51 -13.42 -14.09
CA ALA A 96 -0.44 -14.10 -12.80
C ALA A 96 0.45 -13.37 -11.78
N LEU A 97 1.21 -12.36 -12.23
CA LEU A 97 2.03 -11.52 -11.37
C LEU A 97 1.12 -10.59 -10.57
N PRO A 98 1.19 -10.57 -9.23
CA PRO A 98 0.49 -9.55 -8.45
C PRO A 98 1.04 -8.15 -8.73
N LEU A 99 0.27 -7.12 -8.43
CA LEU A 99 0.76 -5.75 -8.44
C LEU A 99 1.82 -5.59 -7.35
N ILE A 100 3.06 -5.27 -7.72
CA ILE A 100 4.19 -5.22 -6.78
C ILE A 100 4.53 -3.78 -6.45
N PHE A 101 4.51 -3.47 -5.16
CA PHE A 101 4.92 -2.19 -4.60
C PHE A 101 6.11 -2.35 -3.67
N ILE A 102 6.88 -1.29 -3.50
CA ILE A 102 7.94 -1.19 -2.50
C ILE A 102 7.54 -0.09 -1.52
N ARG A 103 7.51 -0.39 -0.21
CA ARG A 103 7.46 0.66 0.80
C ARG A 103 8.89 1.05 1.15
N VAL A 104 9.26 2.27 0.81
CA VAL A 104 10.55 2.84 1.14
C VAL A 104 10.50 3.48 2.53
N ARG A 105 11.65 3.70 3.15
CA ARG A 105 11.75 4.35 4.48
C ARG A 105 11.57 5.88 4.40
N ASN A 106 12.14 6.48 3.34
CA ASN A 106 12.21 7.93 3.18
C ASN A 106 12.59 8.28 1.72
N PRO A 107 12.60 9.57 1.35
CA PRO A 107 12.99 10.01 0.01
C PRO A 107 14.41 9.61 -0.40
N GLU A 108 15.37 9.57 0.54
CA GLU A 108 16.76 9.20 0.24
C GLU A 108 16.87 7.74 -0.19
N GLN A 109 16.12 6.84 0.46
CA GLN A 109 16.09 5.44 0.03
C GLN A 109 15.48 5.29 -1.36
N LEU A 110 14.47 6.11 -1.72
CA LEU A 110 13.93 6.12 -3.08
C LEU A 110 15.00 6.54 -4.12
N LYS A 111 15.85 7.51 -3.80
CA LYS A 111 17.01 7.89 -4.65
C LYS A 111 18.03 6.75 -4.76
N THR A 112 18.27 6.03 -3.66
CA THR A 112 19.14 4.84 -3.67
C THR A 112 18.58 3.76 -4.59
N ILE A 113 17.28 3.48 -4.50
CA ILE A 113 16.57 2.53 -5.37
C ILE A 113 16.68 2.95 -6.83
N LYS A 114 16.46 4.23 -7.15
CA LYS A 114 16.62 4.76 -8.50
C LYS A 114 18.02 4.46 -9.07
N ASN A 115 19.04 4.58 -8.24
CA ASN A 115 20.43 4.40 -8.69
C ASN A 115 20.82 2.92 -8.81
N THR A 116 20.18 2.03 -8.10
CA THR A 116 20.58 0.61 -7.95
C THR A 116 19.71 -0.38 -8.73
N LEU A 117 18.43 -0.09 -8.99
CA LEU A 117 17.58 -0.98 -9.79
C LEU A 117 17.86 -0.83 -11.28
N SER A 118 17.90 -1.97 -11.99
CA SER A 118 17.97 -2.03 -13.46
C SER A 118 16.59 -1.80 -14.09
N GLN A 119 16.56 -1.65 -15.43
CA GLN A 119 15.28 -1.54 -16.18
C GLN A 119 14.41 -2.78 -16.04
N GLU A 120 15.03 -3.95 -16.11
CA GLU A 120 14.34 -5.24 -15.97
C GLU A 120 13.68 -5.35 -14.60
N GLN A 121 14.35 -4.91 -13.54
CA GLN A 121 13.80 -4.89 -12.19
C GLN A 121 12.65 -3.87 -12.06
N LEU A 122 12.77 -2.69 -12.67
CA LEU A 122 11.69 -1.69 -12.70
C LEU A 122 10.48 -2.19 -13.50
N ASN A 123 10.70 -2.96 -14.55
CA ASN A 123 9.62 -3.54 -15.36
C ASN A 123 8.71 -4.51 -14.59
N VAL A 124 9.18 -5.06 -13.47
CA VAL A 124 8.37 -5.93 -12.61
C VAL A 124 7.48 -5.12 -11.65
N LEU A 125 7.89 -3.89 -11.32
CA LEU A 125 7.20 -3.06 -10.33
C LEU A 125 5.93 -2.40 -10.90
N THR A 126 4.94 -2.25 -10.02
CA THR A 126 3.79 -1.36 -10.23
C THR A 126 4.07 0.01 -9.63
N GLY A 127 4.76 0.08 -8.49
CA GLY A 127 5.06 1.37 -7.88
C GLY A 127 5.61 1.33 -6.46
N PHE A 128 5.35 2.39 -5.72
CA PHE A 128 5.92 2.64 -4.40
C PHE A 128 4.87 3.09 -3.39
N ASN A 129 5.09 2.78 -2.12
CA ASN A 129 4.38 3.34 -0.99
C ASN A 129 5.30 4.30 -0.25
N PHE A 130 4.83 5.54 -0.03
CA PHE A 130 5.59 6.59 0.64
C PHE A 130 5.07 6.77 2.07
N PRO A 131 5.76 6.21 3.09
CA PRO A 131 5.34 6.32 4.48
C PRO A 131 5.49 7.75 5.00
N LYS A 132 4.74 8.07 6.03
CA LYS A 132 4.81 9.34 6.77
C LYS A 132 4.78 10.57 5.86
N PHE A 133 3.98 10.46 4.78
CA PHE A 133 3.91 11.49 3.73
C PHE A 133 3.19 12.74 4.27
N ASP A 134 3.93 13.84 4.37
CA ASP A 134 3.45 15.14 4.85
C ASP A 134 4.19 16.32 4.23
N SER A 135 3.91 17.53 4.70
CA SER A 135 4.52 18.76 4.16
C SER A 135 6.04 18.80 4.28
N SER A 136 6.62 18.08 5.23
CA SER A 136 8.07 18.07 5.48
C SER A 136 8.86 17.28 4.42
N ASN A 137 8.23 16.28 3.78
CA ASN A 137 8.92 15.36 2.86
C ASN A 137 8.26 15.20 1.48
N ALA A 138 7.01 15.63 1.31
CA ALA A 138 6.26 15.46 0.06
C ALA A 138 6.99 15.95 -1.19
N ALA A 139 7.64 17.11 -1.12
CA ALA A 139 8.36 17.69 -2.25
C ALA A 139 9.57 16.82 -2.65
N GLU A 140 10.26 16.22 -1.68
CA GLU A 140 11.41 15.34 -1.94
C GLU A 140 10.99 13.99 -2.49
N TYR A 141 9.94 13.37 -1.97
CA TYR A 141 9.35 12.15 -2.52
C TYR A 141 8.94 12.34 -3.97
N ILE A 142 8.21 13.41 -4.27
CA ILE A 142 7.75 13.72 -5.64
C ILE A 142 8.93 13.92 -6.59
N ARG A 143 9.96 14.64 -6.18
CA ARG A 143 11.16 14.85 -6.99
C ARG A 143 11.88 13.54 -7.28
N ALA A 144 12.15 12.75 -6.24
CA ALA A 144 12.81 11.45 -6.38
C ALA A 144 12.00 10.47 -7.23
N PHE A 145 10.68 10.48 -7.10
CA PHE A 145 9.78 9.68 -7.93
C PHE A 145 9.83 10.11 -9.40
N ASN A 146 9.78 11.39 -9.69
CA ASN A 146 9.88 11.91 -11.06
C ASN A 146 11.17 11.46 -11.73
N GLU A 147 12.31 11.61 -11.05
CA GLU A 147 13.59 11.15 -11.56
C GLU A 147 13.61 9.64 -11.82
N LEU A 148 12.98 8.85 -10.96
CA LEU A 148 12.87 7.42 -11.13
C LEU A 148 11.92 7.06 -12.28
N GLN A 149 10.80 7.76 -12.43
CA GLN A 149 9.86 7.58 -13.55
C GLN A 149 10.55 7.89 -14.89
N HIS A 150 11.37 8.92 -14.97
CA HIS A 150 12.16 9.21 -16.18
C HIS A 150 13.17 8.11 -16.53
N LYS A 151 13.65 7.38 -15.53
CA LYS A 151 14.51 6.21 -15.76
C LYS A 151 13.70 5.00 -16.23
N SER A 152 12.46 4.84 -15.79
CA SER A 152 11.63 3.66 -16.08
C SER A 152 11.03 3.72 -17.47
N LEU A 153 11.06 2.59 -18.19
CA LEU A 153 10.38 2.43 -19.48
C LEU A 153 8.87 2.15 -19.33
N THR A 154 8.43 1.78 -18.13
CA THR A 154 7.03 1.54 -17.83
C THR A 154 6.49 2.60 -16.88
N LYS A 155 5.18 2.82 -16.94
CA LYS A 155 4.52 3.73 -16.01
C LYS A 155 4.57 3.15 -14.61
N LEU A 156 5.10 3.93 -13.68
CA LEU A 156 5.13 3.64 -12.26
C LEU A 156 4.11 4.50 -11.52
N TYR A 157 3.67 3.99 -10.38
CA TYR A 157 2.71 4.67 -9.52
C TYR A 157 3.27 4.85 -8.11
N PHE A 158 2.63 5.70 -7.32
CA PHE A 158 2.92 5.79 -5.90
C PHE A 158 1.64 5.96 -5.08
N ASN A 159 1.72 5.53 -3.83
CA ASN A 159 0.66 5.63 -2.85
C ASN A 159 1.20 6.35 -1.62
N PRO A 160 0.86 7.62 -1.37
CA PRO A 160 1.23 8.28 -0.12
C PRO A 160 0.48 7.64 1.05
N ILE A 161 1.18 7.47 2.19
CA ILE A 161 0.59 6.99 3.44
C ILE A 161 0.49 8.17 4.40
N LEU A 162 -0.74 8.52 4.76
CA LEU A 162 -1.06 9.58 5.69
C LEU A 162 -1.06 9.01 7.11
N GLU A 163 -0.04 9.34 7.90
CA GLU A 163 0.19 8.75 9.22
C GLU A 163 1.02 9.63 10.16
N SER A 164 1.32 10.88 9.76
CA SER A 164 2.19 11.77 10.52
C SER A 164 1.45 12.55 11.62
N LYS A 165 2.23 13.07 12.58
CA LYS A 165 1.72 13.95 13.63
C LYS A 165 1.07 15.21 13.08
N ALA A 166 1.61 15.77 11.99
CA ALA A 166 1.08 16.99 11.36
C ALA A 166 -0.38 16.80 10.90
N ILE A 167 -0.72 15.59 10.42
CA ILE A 167 -2.07 15.23 10.00
C ILE A 167 -2.94 14.89 11.23
N MET A 168 -2.38 14.22 12.23
CA MET A 168 -3.17 13.74 13.36
C MET A 168 -3.63 14.85 14.28
N TYR A 169 -2.80 15.87 14.53
CA TYR A 169 -3.17 17.01 15.38
C TYR A 169 -4.15 17.95 14.68
N LYS A 170 -5.35 18.07 15.24
CA LYS A 170 -6.47 18.80 14.63
C LYS A 170 -6.17 20.28 14.31
N GLN A 171 -5.35 20.93 15.12
CA GLN A 171 -4.98 22.33 14.92
C GLN A 171 -4.22 22.60 13.61
N ASN A 172 -3.48 21.62 13.10
CA ASN A 172 -2.67 21.76 11.89
C ASN A 172 -3.25 20.98 10.70
N ARG A 173 -4.15 20.04 10.94
CA ARG A 173 -4.63 19.03 10.00
C ARG A 173 -5.14 19.63 8.69
N ILE A 174 -5.97 20.64 8.78
CA ILE A 174 -6.65 21.21 7.59
C ILE A 174 -5.63 21.85 6.65
N GLU A 175 -4.67 22.60 7.18
CA GLU A 175 -3.61 23.21 6.39
C GLU A 175 -2.69 22.14 5.78
N GLU A 176 -2.37 21.13 6.56
CA GLU A 176 -1.54 19.99 6.14
C GLU A 176 -2.20 19.20 5.00
N LEU A 177 -3.45 18.80 5.16
CA LEU A 177 -4.20 18.08 4.12
C LEU A 177 -4.38 18.93 2.85
N ALA A 178 -4.62 20.23 2.99
CA ALA A 178 -4.70 21.16 1.87
C ALA A 178 -3.36 21.28 1.13
N TYR A 179 -2.24 21.32 1.87
CA TYR A 179 -0.91 21.32 1.27
C TYR A 179 -0.65 20.04 0.47
N ILE A 180 -0.89 18.88 1.09
CA ILE A 180 -0.74 17.58 0.45
C ILE A 180 -1.60 17.49 -0.82
N GLN A 181 -2.88 17.87 -0.74
CA GLN A 181 -3.79 17.85 -1.88
C GLN A 181 -3.26 18.68 -3.05
N ARG A 182 -2.75 19.90 -2.80
CA ARG A 182 -2.14 20.74 -3.85
C ARG A 182 -0.89 20.08 -4.45
N LYS A 183 -0.04 19.44 -3.63
CA LYS A 183 1.15 18.74 -4.13
C LYS A 183 0.81 17.54 -4.99
N LEU A 184 -0.21 16.77 -4.60
CA LEU A 184 -0.61 15.57 -5.33
C LEU A 184 -1.39 15.86 -6.62
N SER A 185 -2.05 17.01 -6.73
CA SER A 185 -2.90 17.35 -7.89
C SER A 185 -2.14 17.33 -9.23
N GLY A 186 -0.87 17.71 -9.24
CA GLY A 186 -0.01 17.66 -10.44
C GLY A 186 0.47 16.25 -10.81
N PHE A 187 0.20 15.25 -9.98
CA PHE A 187 0.64 13.87 -10.14
C PHE A 187 -0.49 12.85 -10.07
N SER A 188 -1.74 13.31 -10.22
CA SER A 188 -2.94 12.47 -10.07
C SER A 188 -2.89 11.20 -10.91
N ASP A 189 -2.29 11.26 -12.11
CA ASP A 189 -2.15 10.12 -13.03
C ASP A 189 -1.15 9.07 -12.55
N HIS A 190 -0.31 9.40 -11.59
CA HIS A 190 0.65 8.48 -10.96
C HIS A 190 0.22 8.00 -9.57
N ILE A 191 -0.96 8.39 -9.08
CA ILE A 191 -1.44 7.99 -7.77
C ILE A 191 -2.56 6.97 -7.93
N LEU A 192 -2.41 5.80 -7.31
CA LEU A 192 -3.47 4.78 -7.29
C LEU A 192 -4.34 4.88 -6.05
N ASN A 193 -3.71 4.95 -4.87
CA ASN A 193 -4.43 5.09 -3.59
C ASN A 193 -3.82 6.20 -2.74
N ILE A 194 -4.65 6.81 -1.90
CA ILE A 194 -4.23 7.45 -0.66
C ILE A 194 -4.38 6.39 0.44
N ARG A 195 -3.32 6.11 1.18
CA ARG A 195 -3.33 5.13 2.27
C ARG A 195 -3.29 5.82 3.62
N VAL A 196 -3.80 5.17 4.66
CA VAL A 196 -3.78 5.69 6.03
C VAL A 196 -3.08 4.71 6.97
N GLY A 197 -2.24 5.22 7.88
CA GLY A 197 -1.51 4.45 8.87
C GLY A 197 -2.10 4.65 10.27
N ALA A 198 -3.19 3.94 10.58
CA ALA A 198 -3.90 4.12 11.83
C ALA A 198 -3.12 3.67 13.07
N THR A 199 -2.20 2.73 12.93
CA THR A 199 -1.31 2.30 14.02
C THR A 199 -0.42 3.46 14.46
N ASP A 200 0.17 4.18 13.50
CA ASP A 200 0.99 5.38 13.79
C ASP A 200 0.14 6.49 14.43
N PHE A 201 -1.06 6.73 13.92
CA PHE A 201 -1.98 7.68 14.54
C PHE A 201 -2.32 7.33 16.00
N CYS A 202 -2.58 6.05 16.28
CA CYS A 202 -2.82 5.59 17.64
C CYS A 202 -1.58 5.76 18.54
N ASN A 203 -0.39 5.44 18.01
CA ASN A 203 0.87 5.54 18.75
C ASN A 203 1.16 6.98 19.22
N ILE A 204 0.75 7.99 18.45
CA ILE A 204 0.91 9.42 18.83
C ILE A 204 0.29 9.71 20.20
N PHE A 205 -0.82 9.04 20.53
CA PHE A 205 -1.56 9.24 21.79
C PHE A 205 -1.38 8.07 22.77
N GLY A 206 -0.52 7.10 22.47
CA GLY A 206 -0.36 5.90 23.30
C GLY A 206 -1.62 5.02 23.35
N ILE A 207 -2.47 5.10 22.34
CA ILE A 207 -3.73 4.35 22.24
C ILE A 207 -3.49 3.11 21.40
N ARG A 208 -4.11 1.99 21.79
CA ARG A 208 -4.18 0.78 20.98
C ARG A 208 -5.58 0.18 21.03
N ARG A 209 -6.20 -0.07 19.87
CA ARG A 209 -7.48 -0.78 19.84
C ARG A 209 -7.31 -2.22 20.33
N LYS A 210 -8.37 -2.76 20.90
CA LYS A 210 -8.45 -4.17 21.28
C LYS A 210 -9.03 -5.00 20.11
N MET A 211 -8.89 -6.31 20.18
CA MET A 211 -9.42 -7.24 19.15
C MET A 211 -10.94 -7.13 18.91
N ASN A 212 -11.69 -6.75 19.93
CA ASN A 212 -13.14 -6.53 19.84
C ASN A 212 -13.54 -5.10 19.49
N GLN A 213 -12.56 -4.23 19.17
CA GLN A 213 -12.75 -2.84 18.77
C GLN A 213 -12.30 -2.64 17.32
N THR A 214 -12.97 -1.77 16.61
CA THR A 214 -12.52 -1.28 15.29
C THR A 214 -11.73 0.01 15.46
N ILE A 215 -11.04 0.42 14.43
CA ILE A 215 -10.34 1.73 14.43
C ILE A 215 -11.31 2.91 14.57
N TYR A 216 -12.55 2.73 14.15
CA TYR A 216 -13.61 3.75 14.25
C TYR A 216 -14.14 3.94 15.68
N ASP A 217 -13.87 3.00 16.57
CA ASP A 217 -14.18 3.14 18.01
C ASP A 217 -13.18 4.09 18.70
N ILE A 218 -12.08 4.48 18.02
CA ILE A 218 -11.10 5.45 18.50
C ILE A 218 -11.44 6.83 17.93
N GLY A 219 -12.18 7.63 18.68
CA GLY A 219 -12.80 8.88 18.22
C GLY A 219 -11.84 9.85 17.53
N VAL A 220 -10.62 10.04 18.06
CA VAL A 220 -9.62 10.95 17.46
C VAL A 220 -9.14 10.47 16.08
N VAL A 221 -9.07 9.15 15.85
CA VAL A 221 -8.69 8.58 14.56
C VAL A 221 -9.86 8.63 13.59
N ALA A 222 -11.08 8.31 14.03
CA ALA A 222 -12.29 8.42 13.22
C ALA A 222 -12.54 9.86 12.73
N ASP A 223 -12.32 10.86 13.59
CA ASP A 223 -12.38 12.29 13.24
C ASP A 223 -11.33 12.64 12.17
N CYS A 224 -10.11 12.14 12.30
CA CYS A 224 -9.07 12.34 11.29
C CYS A 224 -9.44 11.71 9.94
N PHE A 225 -10.00 10.51 9.95
CA PHE A 225 -10.45 9.83 8.73
C PHE A 225 -11.53 10.60 8.00
N THR A 226 -12.46 11.23 8.72
CA THR A 226 -13.50 12.09 8.13
C THR A 226 -12.87 13.21 7.30
N ASP A 227 -11.87 13.90 7.84
CA ASP A 227 -11.17 14.97 7.12
C ASP A 227 -10.40 14.43 5.91
N ILE A 228 -9.70 13.30 6.06
CA ILE A 228 -8.97 12.66 4.94
C ILE A 228 -9.95 12.31 3.79
N VAL A 229 -11.11 11.73 4.10
CA VAL A 229 -12.13 11.42 3.08
C VAL A 229 -12.66 12.67 2.41
N ASN A 230 -12.91 13.75 3.17
CA ASN A 230 -13.35 15.03 2.62
C ASN A 230 -12.33 15.62 1.63
N PHE A 231 -11.04 15.58 1.95
CA PHE A 231 -10.00 16.14 1.09
C PHE A 231 -9.74 15.31 -0.17
N PHE A 232 -9.71 13.98 -0.04
CA PHE A 232 -9.18 13.10 -1.08
C PHE A 232 -10.22 12.21 -1.75
N GLY A 233 -11.33 11.89 -1.09
CA GLY A 233 -12.30 10.90 -1.55
C GLY A 233 -12.98 11.21 -2.88
N LYS A 234 -12.99 12.48 -3.31
CA LYS A 234 -13.52 12.86 -4.63
C LYS A 234 -12.62 12.38 -5.78
N ASN A 235 -11.30 12.49 -5.62
CA ASN A 235 -10.33 12.34 -6.71
C ASN A 235 -9.52 11.04 -6.63
N TYR A 236 -9.45 10.42 -5.45
CA TYR A 236 -8.62 9.25 -5.19
C TYR A 236 -9.43 8.15 -4.50
N VAL A 237 -8.99 6.92 -4.70
CA VAL A 237 -9.38 5.79 -3.84
C VAL A 237 -8.59 5.89 -2.54
N ILE A 238 -9.28 5.79 -1.41
CA ILE A 238 -8.64 5.79 -0.09
C ILE A 238 -8.63 4.38 0.44
N SER A 239 -7.46 3.86 0.82
CA SER A 239 -7.30 2.51 1.34
C SER A 239 -7.27 2.52 2.86
N GLY A 240 -8.06 1.63 3.46
CA GLY A 240 -8.18 1.47 4.92
C GLY A 240 -6.89 1.00 5.59
N PRO A 241 -6.78 1.24 6.91
CA PRO A 241 -5.59 0.92 7.69
C PRO A 241 -5.43 -0.59 7.92
N VAL A 242 -4.27 -0.98 8.46
CA VAL A 242 -4.00 -2.37 8.83
C VAL A 242 -4.94 -2.86 9.93
N TRP A 243 -5.36 -4.12 9.83
CA TRP A 243 -5.87 -4.89 10.96
C TRP A 243 -4.72 -5.66 11.59
N GLU A 244 -4.46 -5.47 12.90
CA GLU A 244 -3.24 -5.91 13.58
C GLU A 244 -3.34 -7.32 14.20
N TYR A 245 -4.55 -7.89 14.25
CA TYR A 245 -4.80 -9.17 14.91
C TYR A 245 -4.93 -10.33 13.92
N PHE A 246 -4.33 -11.47 14.23
CA PHE A 246 -4.45 -12.70 13.45
C PHE A 246 -4.24 -13.95 14.33
N ASN A 247 -4.47 -15.12 13.81
CA ASN A 247 -4.65 -16.44 14.44
C ASN A 247 -3.66 -16.86 15.56
N SER A 248 -2.54 -16.18 15.78
CA SER A 248 -1.59 -16.54 16.85
C SER A 248 -2.00 -16.05 18.25
N GLN A 249 -3.09 -15.28 18.34
CA GLN A 249 -3.51 -14.61 19.58
C GLN A 249 -4.83 -15.12 20.15
N GLY A 250 -5.37 -16.22 19.64
CA GLY A 250 -6.60 -16.85 20.08
C GLY A 250 -7.22 -17.72 19.00
N GLU A 251 -7.49 -18.97 19.30
CA GLU A 251 -8.09 -19.94 18.36
C GLU A 251 -9.60 -19.73 18.17
N ASP A 252 -10.21 -18.82 18.93
CA ASP A 252 -11.67 -18.60 18.99
C ASP A 252 -12.27 -17.87 17.77
N GLY A 253 -11.46 -17.45 16.81
CA GLY A 253 -11.94 -16.76 15.61
C GLY A 253 -12.32 -15.28 15.81
N THR A 254 -12.25 -14.74 17.01
CA THR A 254 -12.62 -13.34 17.33
C THR A 254 -11.94 -12.31 16.43
N TRP A 255 -10.68 -12.57 16.01
CA TRP A 255 -9.96 -11.71 15.09
C TRP A 255 -10.64 -11.57 13.72
N LYS A 256 -11.33 -12.63 13.24
CA LYS A 256 -12.07 -12.57 11.96
C LYS A 256 -13.28 -11.68 12.08
N THR A 257 -14.08 -11.87 13.12
CA THR A 257 -15.27 -11.04 13.38
C THR A 257 -14.92 -9.57 13.53
N GLY A 258 -13.81 -9.25 14.21
CA GLY A 258 -13.30 -7.90 14.31
C GLY A 258 -12.90 -7.31 12.96
N LEU A 259 -12.17 -8.08 12.15
CA LEU A 259 -11.77 -7.66 10.80
C LEU A 259 -12.99 -7.47 9.89
N GLU A 260 -13.96 -8.38 9.89
CA GLU A 260 -15.19 -8.28 9.09
C GLU A 260 -16.00 -7.02 9.45
N ARG A 261 -16.13 -6.75 10.76
CA ARG A 261 -16.77 -5.53 11.25
C ARG A 261 -16.03 -4.29 10.77
N GLU A 262 -14.69 -4.25 10.89
CA GLU A 262 -13.91 -3.11 10.44
C GLU A 262 -13.98 -2.91 8.93
N LEU A 263 -13.93 -3.97 8.12
CA LEU A 263 -14.10 -3.89 6.67
C LEU A 263 -15.48 -3.34 6.25
N THR A 264 -16.52 -3.69 7.01
CA THR A 264 -17.85 -3.12 6.80
C THR A 264 -17.85 -1.62 7.07
N LEU A 265 -17.23 -1.20 8.16
CA LEU A 265 -17.10 0.22 8.50
C LEU A 265 -16.19 0.98 7.53
N ASP A 266 -15.09 0.37 7.06
CA ASP A 266 -14.24 0.95 6.01
C ASP A 266 -15.09 1.33 4.79
N LYS A 267 -15.90 0.39 4.27
CA LYS A 267 -16.79 0.64 3.12
C LYS A 267 -17.81 1.74 3.37
N LEU A 268 -18.44 1.73 4.55
CA LEU A 268 -19.44 2.75 4.94
C LEU A 268 -18.82 4.14 5.06
N ASN A 269 -17.56 4.24 5.45
CA ASN A 269 -16.82 5.50 5.62
C ASN A 269 -16.02 5.92 4.37
N GLY A 270 -16.19 5.25 3.23
CA GLY A 270 -15.60 5.68 1.96
C GLY A 270 -14.21 5.12 1.66
N PHE A 271 -13.73 4.15 2.43
CA PHE A 271 -12.49 3.43 2.17
C PHE A 271 -12.71 2.24 1.24
N PHE A 272 -11.73 1.96 0.39
CA PHE A 272 -11.73 0.82 -0.51
C PHE A 272 -10.37 0.11 -0.48
N GLY A 273 -10.38 -1.17 -0.11
CA GLY A 273 -9.15 -1.93 0.13
C GLY A 273 -8.59 -1.70 1.53
N LYS A 274 -7.51 -2.40 1.83
CA LYS A 274 -6.93 -2.41 3.19
C LYS A 274 -5.46 -2.81 3.16
N THR A 275 -4.69 -2.36 4.17
CA THR A 275 -3.37 -2.93 4.44
C THR A 275 -3.55 -4.29 5.12
N SER A 276 -2.91 -5.32 4.56
CA SER A 276 -2.90 -6.68 5.09
C SER A 276 -1.48 -7.06 5.50
N ILE A 277 -1.32 -7.74 6.64
CA ILE A 277 -0.04 -8.25 7.15
C ILE A 277 -0.01 -9.77 7.25
N HIS A 278 -1.11 -10.43 6.88
CA HIS A 278 -1.19 -11.89 6.93
C HIS A 278 -2.01 -12.45 5.75
N PRO A 279 -1.54 -13.50 5.05
CA PRO A 279 -2.23 -14.06 3.89
C PRO A 279 -3.66 -14.57 4.15
N LYS A 280 -3.98 -14.95 5.38
CA LYS A 280 -5.33 -15.39 5.77
C LYS A 280 -6.40 -14.30 5.66
N PHE A 281 -6.02 -13.02 5.65
CA PHE A 281 -6.98 -11.91 5.49
C PHE A 281 -7.65 -11.88 4.12
N ARG A 282 -7.05 -12.50 3.10
CA ARG A 282 -7.58 -12.57 1.72
C ARG A 282 -9.02 -13.07 1.61
N VAL A 283 -9.40 -14.02 2.46
CA VAL A 283 -10.75 -14.66 2.42
C VAL A 283 -11.84 -13.70 2.87
N ILE A 284 -11.50 -12.69 3.65
CA ILE A 284 -12.44 -11.76 4.27
C ILE A 284 -12.52 -10.45 3.47
N GLN A 285 -11.51 -10.15 2.66
CA GLN A 285 -11.40 -8.88 1.90
C GLN A 285 -12.03 -8.94 0.50
N ARG A 286 -12.73 -10.02 0.16
CA ARG A 286 -13.48 -10.19 -1.10
C ARG A 286 -14.78 -9.40 -1.14
#